data_8724b4994ee049437b3d9279c9cecc11
#
_entry.id   8724b4994ee049437b3d9279c9cecc11
#
_cell.length_a   1.000
_cell.length_b   1.000
_cell.length_c   1.000
_cell.angle_alpha   90.00
_cell.angle_beta   90.00
_cell.angle_gamma   90.00
#
_symmetry.space_group_name_H-M   'P 1'
#
loop_
_entity.id
_entity.type
_entity.pdbx_description
1 polymer ?
#
loop_
_entity_poly.entity_id
_entity_poly.type
_entity_poly.pdbx_seq_one_letter_code
_entity_poly.pdbx_strand_id
1 'polypeptide(L)'
;MPVDILAFGPHPDDAEIGVGGVLRKLKDRGRKTGIIDMTSGDMGWGTPEVRTEEARAAAKLLKLDVRECLDLGDCRVEDTFENRVKVASVIRRHRPQVILAPYYDLPIGRGLGHNDHYKTGQIVANAFNLAHLAKAPCEGEPHQAKAIYFYFVPPGTKPTFVVDISGFVEDWLAAIYCHKSQFYHPDRPRPNHMPHPREAFETYARYWGWQIGVRHAQAFIATTPLYIDDPLQLVEKVAPRP
;
A
#
# COMPACT_ATOMS: atom_id res chain seq x y z
N MET A 1 -16.11 5.82 7.72
CA MET A 1 -15.46 6.49 8.88
C MET A 1 -14.24 7.24 8.35
N PRO A 2 -14.03 8.51 8.70
CA PRO A 2 -12.84 9.26 8.27
C PRO A 2 -11.53 8.64 8.80
N VAL A 3 -10.50 8.62 7.93
CA VAL A 3 -9.15 8.16 8.27
C VAL A 3 -8.10 9.22 7.89
N ASP A 4 -6.92 9.17 8.51
CA ASP A 4 -5.83 10.07 8.14
C ASP A 4 -5.13 9.58 6.87
N ILE A 5 -4.96 8.27 6.74
CA ILE A 5 -4.26 7.63 5.62
C ILE A 5 -5.07 6.44 5.11
N LEU A 6 -5.23 6.38 3.79
CA LEU A 6 -5.90 5.28 3.11
C LEU A 6 -4.96 4.69 2.05
N ALA A 7 -4.63 3.41 2.20
CA ALA A 7 -3.84 2.67 1.25
C ALA A 7 -4.74 1.84 0.33
N PHE A 8 -4.41 1.79 -0.96
CA PHE A 8 -5.07 0.95 -1.94
C PHE A 8 -4.13 -0.18 -2.36
N GLY A 9 -4.59 -1.43 -2.28
CA GLY A 9 -3.86 -2.61 -2.75
C GLY A 9 -4.60 -3.26 -3.92
N PRO A 10 -3.91 -3.76 -4.96
CA PRO A 10 -4.55 -4.54 -6.03
C PRO A 10 -5.25 -5.77 -5.48
N HIS A 11 -4.55 -6.54 -4.64
CA HIS A 11 -5.04 -7.76 -4.01
C HIS A 11 -4.85 -7.71 -2.49
N PRO A 12 -5.57 -8.56 -1.73
CA PRO A 12 -5.33 -8.74 -0.30
C PRO A 12 -3.92 -9.33 -0.09
N ASP A 13 -3.00 -8.56 0.43
CA ASP A 13 -1.59 -8.74 0.79
C ASP A 13 -0.67 -7.60 0.27
N ASP A 14 -0.97 -7.01 -0.88
CA ASP A 14 -0.10 -6.03 -1.53
C ASP A 14 0.12 -4.75 -0.69
N ALA A 15 -0.93 -4.22 -0.08
CA ALA A 15 -0.80 -3.04 0.77
C ALA A 15 -0.05 -3.36 2.06
N GLU A 16 -0.20 -4.57 2.61
CA GLU A 16 0.62 -5.04 3.72
C GLU A 16 2.09 -5.09 3.32
N ILE A 17 2.41 -5.71 2.19
CA ILE A 17 3.79 -5.80 1.69
C ILE A 17 4.37 -4.41 1.50
N GLY A 18 3.66 -3.56 0.79
CA GLY A 18 4.17 -2.25 0.37
C GLY A 18 4.27 -1.22 1.49
N VAL A 19 3.27 -1.17 2.39
CA VAL A 19 3.11 -0.06 3.35
C VAL A 19 2.67 -0.49 4.76
N GLY A 20 2.51 -1.77 5.03
CA GLY A 20 2.00 -2.26 6.32
C GLY A 20 2.81 -1.79 7.52
N GLY A 21 4.14 -1.73 7.41
CA GLY A 21 5.02 -1.21 8.47
C GLY A 21 4.78 0.26 8.75
N VAL A 22 4.56 1.08 7.71
CA VAL A 22 4.22 2.49 7.85
C VAL A 22 2.83 2.65 8.47
N LEU A 23 1.83 1.90 8.01
CA LEU A 23 0.47 1.96 8.57
C LEU A 23 0.47 1.60 10.06
N ARG A 24 1.19 0.54 10.45
CA ARG A 24 1.31 0.12 11.84
C ARG A 24 2.01 1.19 12.72
N LYS A 25 3.10 1.77 12.20
CA LYS A 25 3.82 2.88 12.87
C LYS A 25 2.92 4.09 13.08
N LEU A 26 2.15 4.47 12.06
CA LEU A 26 1.23 5.60 12.14
C LEU A 26 0.10 5.35 13.13
N LYS A 27 -0.39 4.13 13.20
CA LYS A 27 -1.37 3.71 14.20
C LYS A 27 -0.86 3.90 15.62
N ASP A 28 0.40 3.56 15.86
CA ASP A 28 1.06 3.77 17.17
C ASP A 28 1.20 5.27 17.55
N ARG A 29 1.18 6.14 16.52
CA ARG A 29 1.15 7.60 16.68
C ARG A 29 -0.26 8.18 16.77
N GLY A 30 -1.27 7.35 16.99
CA GLY A 30 -2.67 7.76 17.13
C GLY A 30 -3.37 8.14 15.80
N ARG A 31 -2.76 7.84 14.64
CA ARG A 31 -3.39 8.10 13.35
C ARG A 31 -4.42 7.03 13.00
N LYS A 32 -5.45 7.42 12.28
CA LYS A 32 -6.43 6.49 11.72
C LYS A 32 -5.97 6.03 10.34
N THR A 33 -5.94 4.70 10.14
CA THR A 33 -5.40 4.09 8.93
C THR A 33 -6.38 3.10 8.32
N GLY A 34 -6.34 2.94 7.01
CA GLY A 34 -7.18 1.96 6.30
C GLY A 34 -6.51 1.39 5.08
N ILE A 35 -7.00 0.22 4.67
CA ILE A 35 -6.65 -0.43 3.41
C ILE A 35 -7.93 -0.71 2.62
N ILE A 36 -7.87 -0.46 1.31
CA ILE A 36 -8.88 -0.83 0.33
C ILE A 36 -8.23 -1.80 -0.66
N ASP A 37 -8.74 -3.02 -0.73
CA ASP A 37 -8.36 -3.98 -1.76
C ASP A 37 -9.20 -3.73 -3.01
N MET A 38 -8.55 -3.65 -4.17
CA MET A 38 -9.27 -3.45 -5.44
C MET A 38 -10.00 -4.71 -5.88
N THR A 39 -9.45 -5.89 -5.57
CA THR A 39 -10.01 -7.20 -5.90
C THR A 39 -10.00 -8.12 -4.69
N SER A 40 -10.74 -9.22 -4.78
CA SER A 40 -10.69 -10.31 -3.80
C SER A 40 -9.47 -11.22 -3.98
N GLY A 41 -8.75 -11.12 -5.09
CA GLY A 41 -7.60 -11.97 -5.42
C GLY A 41 -8.00 -13.42 -5.74
N ASP A 42 -9.19 -13.65 -6.29
CA ASP A 42 -9.81 -14.95 -6.52
C ASP A 42 -9.16 -15.78 -7.64
N MET A 43 -8.29 -15.18 -8.45
CA MET A 43 -7.47 -15.90 -9.42
C MET A 43 -6.18 -16.48 -8.79
N GLY A 44 -5.86 -16.08 -7.57
CA GLY A 44 -4.73 -16.60 -6.81
C GLY A 44 -5.08 -17.88 -6.03
N TRP A 45 -4.20 -18.28 -5.12
CA TRP A 45 -4.44 -19.41 -4.22
C TRP A 45 -5.45 -19.04 -3.11
N GLY A 46 -6.22 -20.04 -2.67
CA GLY A 46 -7.29 -19.84 -1.69
C GLY A 46 -8.62 -19.49 -2.35
N THR A 47 -9.69 -19.48 -1.54
CA THR A 47 -11.00 -19.02 -1.98
C THR A 47 -11.22 -17.57 -1.57
N PRO A 48 -12.18 -16.83 -2.15
CA PRO A 48 -12.50 -15.46 -1.72
C PRO A 48 -12.78 -15.35 -0.21
N GLU A 49 -13.42 -16.37 0.38
CA GLU A 49 -13.72 -16.42 1.82
C GLU A 49 -12.43 -16.54 2.63
N VAL A 50 -11.53 -17.44 2.25
CA VAL A 50 -10.22 -17.63 2.90
C VAL A 50 -9.42 -16.33 2.82
N ARG A 51 -9.33 -15.73 1.65
CA ARG A 51 -8.60 -14.47 1.46
C ARG A 51 -9.20 -13.31 2.27
N THR A 52 -10.53 -13.28 2.38
CA THR A 52 -11.21 -12.29 3.23
C THR A 52 -10.86 -12.45 4.70
N GLU A 53 -10.83 -13.69 5.22
CA GLU A 53 -10.46 -13.94 6.61
C GLU A 53 -8.97 -13.65 6.86
N GLU A 54 -8.10 -13.99 5.93
CA GLU A 54 -6.67 -13.64 5.99
C GLU A 54 -6.47 -12.11 6.03
N ALA A 55 -7.17 -11.37 5.17
CA ALA A 55 -7.16 -9.91 5.16
C ALA A 55 -7.68 -9.31 6.48
N ARG A 56 -8.74 -9.87 7.06
CA ARG A 56 -9.24 -9.44 8.39
C ARG A 56 -8.22 -9.70 9.49
N ALA A 57 -7.54 -10.84 9.47
CA ALA A 57 -6.49 -11.15 10.43
C ALA A 57 -5.31 -10.17 10.31
N ALA A 58 -4.87 -9.86 9.09
CA ALA A 58 -3.85 -8.85 8.82
C ALA A 58 -4.26 -7.45 9.31
N ALA A 59 -5.50 -7.04 9.02
CA ALA A 59 -6.06 -5.76 9.47
C ALA A 59 -6.04 -5.64 11.00
N LYS A 60 -6.34 -6.73 11.71
CA LYS A 60 -6.30 -6.77 13.18
C LYS A 60 -4.88 -6.58 13.73
N LEU A 61 -3.86 -7.21 13.12
CA LEU A 61 -2.45 -7.07 13.52
C LEU A 61 -1.95 -5.65 13.25
N LEU A 62 -2.28 -5.08 12.09
CA LEU A 62 -1.94 -3.69 11.78
C LEU A 62 -2.80 -2.67 12.53
N LYS A 63 -3.84 -3.13 13.25
CA LYS A 63 -4.81 -2.30 13.98
C LYS A 63 -5.51 -1.28 13.08
N LEU A 64 -5.84 -1.67 11.86
CA LEU A 64 -6.50 -0.79 10.89
C LEU A 64 -7.89 -0.37 11.39
N ASP A 65 -8.28 0.87 11.09
CA ASP A 65 -9.62 1.37 11.34
C ASP A 65 -10.60 1.01 10.22
N VAL A 66 -10.08 0.79 9.00
CA VAL A 66 -10.87 0.44 7.81
C VAL A 66 -10.17 -0.66 7.03
N ARG A 67 -10.92 -1.68 6.60
CA ARG A 67 -10.56 -2.63 5.55
C ARG A 67 -11.79 -2.93 4.70
N GLU A 68 -11.72 -2.67 3.40
CA GLU A 68 -12.79 -2.91 2.44
C GLU A 68 -12.22 -3.54 1.17
N CYS A 69 -13.06 -4.30 0.44
CA CYS A 69 -12.75 -4.81 -0.90
C CYS A 69 -13.77 -4.23 -1.89
N LEU A 70 -13.29 -3.73 -3.03
CA LEU A 70 -14.13 -3.18 -4.10
C LEU A 70 -14.59 -4.23 -5.11
N ASP A 71 -13.93 -5.38 -5.11
CA ASP A 71 -14.21 -6.51 -5.99
C ASP A 71 -14.35 -6.13 -7.48
N LEU A 72 -13.31 -5.44 -8.00
CA LEU A 72 -13.28 -5.01 -9.41
C LEU A 72 -12.96 -6.14 -10.39
N GLY A 73 -12.78 -7.37 -9.88
CA GLY A 73 -12.42 -8.58 -10.62
C GLY A 73 -10.91 -8.75 -10.75
N ASP A 74 -10.40 -9.83 -10.17
CA ASP A 74 -8.97 -10.18 -10.18
C ASP A 74 -8.49 -10.46 -11.61
N CYS A 75 -7.28 -10.03 -11.95
CA CYS A 75 -6.67 -10.06 -13.28
C CYS A 75 -7.44 -9.27 -14.36
N ARG A 76 -8.46 -8.51 -13.98
CA ARG A 76 -9.36 -7.75 -14.88
C ARG A 76 -9.54 -6.29 -14.45
N VAL A 77 -8.68 -5.81 -13.56
CA VAL A 77 -8.71 -4.40 -13.15
C VAL A 77 -8.41 -3.51 -14.35
N GLU A 78 -9.35 -2.64 -14.73
CA GLU A 78 -9.23 -1.71 -15.85
C GLU A 78 -9.47 -0.28 -15.39
N ASP A 79 -8.70 0.66 -15.93
CA ASP A 79 -8.82 2.09 -15.65
C ASP A 79 -9.99 2.70 -16.44
N THR A 80 -11.22 2.30 -16.09
CA THR A 80 -12.45 2.84 -16.64
C THR A 80 -12.97 4.02 -15.82
N PHE A 81 -13.84 4.83 -16.41
CA PHE A 81 -14.48 5.93 -15.68
C PHE A 81 -15.30 5.43 -14.49
N GLU A 82 -16.01 4.31 -14.66
CA GLU A 82 -16.82 3.68 -13.62
C GLU A 82 -15.96 3.25 -12.42
N ASN A 83 -14.80 2.63 -12.66
CA ASN A 83 -13.88 2.23 -11.61
C ASN A 83 -13.25 3.44 -10.91
N ARG A 84 -12.92 4.51 -11.66
CA ARG A 84 -12.48 5.79 -11.08
C ARG A 84 -13.54 6.40 -10.17
N VAL A 85 -14.83 6.36 -10.58
CA VAL A 85 -15.96 6.84 -9.77
C VAL A 85 -16.12 6.01 -8.50
N LYS A 86 -16.03 4.68 -8.57
CA LYS A 86 -16.07 3.81 -7.38
C LYS A 86 -14.97 4.18 -6.38
N VAL A 87 -13.72 4.29 -6.83
CA VAL A 87 -12.57 4.65 -5.98
C VAL A 87 -12.72 6.07 -5.43
N ALA A 88 -13.14 7.04 -6.25
CA ALA A 88 -13.37 8.40 -5.80
C ALA A 88 -14.49 8.48 -4.74
N SER A 89 -15.53 7.65 -4.85
CA SER A 89 -16.59 7.53 -3.85
C SER A 89 -16.07 7.00 -2.52
N VAL A 90 -15.14 6.03 -2.56
CA VAL A 90 -14.44 5.54 -1.36
C VAL A 90 -13.59 6.65 -0.73
N ILE A 91 -12.85 7.42 -1.54
CA ILE A 91 -12.07 8.57 -1.06
C ILE A 91 -12.98 9.60 -0.37
N ARG A 92 -14.15 9.91 -0.95
CA ARG A 92 -15.12 10.81 -0.34
C ARG A 92 -15.68 10.27 0.98
N ARG A 93 -15.96 8.98 1.05
CA ARG A 93 -16.50 8.31 2.24
C ARG A 93 -15.53 8.31 3.41
N HIS A 94 -14.25 8.05 3.14
CA HIS A 94 -13.22 7.94 4.17
C HIS A 94 -12.43 9.22 4.39
N ARG A 95 -12.52 10.19 3.51
CA ARG A 95 -11.92 11.53 3.63
C ARG A 95 -10.45 11.54 4.08
N PRO A 96 -9.55 10.73 3.46
CA PRO A 96 -8.16 10.64 3.87
C PRO A 96 -7.41 11.96 3.62
N GLN A 97 -6.44 12.26 4.47
CA GLN A 97 -5.49 13.34 4.21
C GLN A 97 -4.42 12.90 3.21
N VAL A 98 -3.98 11.64 3.32
CA VAL A 98 -2.96 11.04 2.44
C VAL A 98 -3.49 9.74 1.86
N ILE A 99 -3.24 9.53 0.58
CA ILE A 99 -3.52 8.30 -0.15
C ILE A 99 -2.20 7.61 -0.47
N LEU A 100 -2.15 6.29 -0.29
CA LEU A 100 -1.05 5.44 -0.71
C LEU A 100 -1.54 4.47 -1.79
N ALA A 101 -0.82 4.35 -2.89
CA ALA A 101 -1.17 3.47 -4.00
C ALA A 101 0.07 2.78 -4.57
N PRO A 102 -0.06 1.65 -5.31
CA PRO A 102 1.06 1.08 -6.04
C PRO A 102 1.59 2.06 -7.08
N TYR A 103 2.91 2.05 -7.30
CA TYR A 103 3.49 2.85 -8.35
C TYR A 103 3.07 2.31 -9.72
N TYR A 104 2.53 3.17 -10.57
CA TYR A 104 1.87 2.79 -11.83
C TYR A 104 2.80 2.76 -13.04
N ASP A 105 4.05 3.11 -12.89
CA ASP A 105 5.08 3.03 -13.94
C ASP A 105 6.08 1.91 -13.61
N LEU A 106 5.57 0.70 -13.44
CA LEU A 106 6.36 -0.48 -13.14
C LEU A 106 6.70 -1.23 -14.43
N PRO A 107 7.91 -1.82 -14.56
CA PRO A 107 8.22 -2.68 -15.70
C PRO A 107 7.34 -3.94 -15.69
N ILE A 108 6.71 -4.24 -16.82
CA ILE A 108 5.91 -5.46 -16.99
C ILE A 108 6.83 -6.68 -16.94
N GLY A 109 6.44 -7.71 -16.20
CA GLY A 109 7.18 -8.96 -16.13
C GLY A 109 7.39 -9.48 -14.71
N ARG A 110 8.58 -10.03 -14.44
CA ARG A 110 8.90 -10.64 -13.14
C ARG A 110 8.91 -9.61 -12.02
N GLY A 111 8.33 -9.98 -10.86
CA GLY A 111 8.33 -9.18 -9.65
C GLY A 111 7.07 -8.34 -9.50
N LEU A 112 7.19 -7.02 -9.42
CA LEU A 112 6.09 -6.10 -9.12
C LEU A 112 5.18 -5.79 -10.33
N GLY A 113 5.46 -6.36 -11.50
CA GLY A 113 4.84 -6.01 -12.78
C GLY A 113 3.55 -6.73 -13.13
N HIS A 114 2.64 -6.96 -12.18
CA HIS A 114 1.31 -7.49 -12.47
C HIS A 114 0.39 -6.38 -13.03
N ASN A 115 -0.45 -6.70 -14.03
CA ASN A 115 -1.33 -5.71 -14.65
C ASN A 115 -2.16 -4.92 -13.62
N ASP A 116 -2.76 -5.60 -12.65
CA ASP A 116 -3.63 -4.97 -11.66
C ASP A 116 -2.88 -3.97 -10.76
N HIS A 117 -1.56 -4.14 -10.55
CA HIS A 117 -0.74 -3.16 -9.83
C HIS A 117 -0.70 -1.82 -10.56
N TYR A 118 -0.46 -1.84 -11.90
CA TYR A 118 -0.48 -0.62 -12.72
C TYR A 118 -1.82 0.04 -12.71
N LYS A 119 -2.84 -0.77 -13.01
CA LYS A 119 -4.20 -0.30 -13.13
C LYS A 119 -4.69 0.29 -11.81
N THR A 120 -4.39 -0.34 -10.69
CA THR A 120 -4.69 0.21 -9.37
C THR A 120 -4.03 1.58 -9.18
N GLY A 121 -2.74 1.71 -9.45
CA GLY A 121 -2.04 2.98 -9.33
C GLY A 121 -2.64 4.06 -10.22
N GLN A 122 -2.95 3.75 -11.48
CA GLN A 122 -3.58 4.66 -12.44
C GLN A 122 -4.99 5.09 -11.99
N ILE A 123 -5.84 4.12 -11.60
CA ILE A 123 -7.19 4.40 -11.15
C ILE A 123 -7.17 5.30 -9.92
N VAL A 124 -6.34 4.99 -8.93
CA VAL A 124 -6.26 5.76 -7.68
C VAL A 124 -5.75 7.18 -7.95
N ALA A 125 -4.74 7.36 -8.81
CA ALA A 125 -4.25 8.66 -9.21
C ALA A 125 -5.33 9.50 -9.93
N ASN A 126 -6.11 8.89 -10.81
CA ASN A 126 -7.22 9.55 -11.49
C ASN A 126 -8.37 9.85 -10.52
N ALA A 127 -8.70 8.92 -9.62
CA ALA A 127 -9.75 9.09 -8.62
C ALA A 127 -9.39 10.15 -7.57
N PHE A 128 -8.11 10.32 -7.23
CA PHE A 128 -7.62 11.42 -6.39
C PHE A 128 -8.06 12.79 -6.94
N ASN A 129 -7.92 12.98 -8.25
CA ASN A 129 -8.39 14.20 -8.90
C ASN A 129 -9.92 14.27 -9.04
N LEU A 130 -10.58 13.12 -9.26
CA LEU A 130 -12.02 13.07 -9.43
C LEU A 130 -12.78 13.34 -8.14
N ALA A 131 -12.26 12.91 -6.99
CA ALA A 131 -12.95 12.96 -5.70
C ALA A 131 -13.30 14.38 -5.23
N HIS A 132 -12.53 15.41 -5.63
CA HIS A 132 -12.82 16.80 -5.23
C HIS A 132 -13.80 17.54 -6.16
N LEU A 133 -14.10 16.99 -7.35
CA LEU A 133 -14.94 17.65 -8.34
C LEU A 133 -16.42 17.56 -7.95
N ALA A 134 -17.04 18.66 -7.62
CA ALA A 134 -18.43 18.69 -7.15
C ALA A 134 -19.45 18.07 -8.13
N LYS A 135 -19.19 18.13 -9.44
CA LYS A 135 -20.08 17.60 -10.47
C LYS A 135 -19.75 16.15 -10.89
N ALA A 136 -18.70 15.55 -10.30
CA ALA A 136 -18.39 14.15 -10.56
C ALA A 136 -19.51 13.26 -9.98
N PRO A 137 -19.93 12.20 -10.70
CA PRO A 137 -21.02 11.32 -10.28
C PRO A 137 -20.56 10.34 -9.19
N CYS A 138 -19.84 10.84 -8.20
CA CYS A 138 -19.33 10.08 -7.07
C CYS A 138 -20.24 10.21 -5.87
N GLU A 139 -20.41 9.14 -5.12
CA GLU A 139 -21.15 9.17 -3.86
C GLU A 139 -20.43 10.02 -2.81
N GLY A 140 -21.20 10.69 -1.98
CA GLY A 140 -20.71 11.51 -0.86
C GLY A 140 -20.22 12.90 -1.28
N GLU A 141 -19.99 13.73 -0.27
CA GLU A 141 -19.52 15.10 -0.45
C GLU A 141 -18.10 15.16 -1.03
N PRO A 142 -17.80 16.13 -1.92
CA PRO A 142 -16.46 16.31 -2.47
C PRO A 142 -15.37 16.32 -1.38
N HIS A 143 -14.27 15.67 -1.67
CA HIS A 143 -13.14 15.61 -0.78
C HIS A 143 -11.82 15.71 -1.55
N GLN A 144 -10.94 16.60 -1.10
CA GLN A 144 -9.58 16.72 -1.63
C GLN A 144 -8.59 16.17 -0.59
N ALA A 145 -7.99 15.02 -0.86
CA ALA A 145 -6.83 14.57 -0.11
C ALA A 145 -5.64 15.50 -0.39
N LYS A 146 -4.75 15.67 0.60
CA LYS A 146 -3.62 16.61 0.52
C LYS A 146 -2.48 16.07 -0.33
N ALA A 147 -2.30 14.75 -0.34
CA ALA A 147 -1.22 14.10 -1.08
C ALA A 147 -1.58 12.68 -1.49
N ILE A 148 -0.96 12.23 -2.58
CA ILE A 148 -0.88 10.83 -2.98
C ILE A 148 0.58 10.45 -3.10
N TYR A 149 0.96 9.29 -2.52
CA TYR A 149 2.29 8.73 -2.62
C TYR A 149 2.21 7.30 -3.11
N PHE A 150 3.24 6.88 -3.85
CA PHE A 150 3.27 5.58 -4.50
C PHE A 150 4.32 4.69 -3.85
N TYR A 151 3.92 3.48 -3.50
CA TYR A 151 4.78 2.42 -2.98
C TYR A 151 5.13 1.41 -4.09
N PHE A 152 5.87 0.35 -3.79
CA PHE A 152 6.49 -0.56 -4.76
C PHE A 152 7.45 0.16 -5.70
N VAL A 153 8.38 0.91 -5.10
CA VAL A 153 9.41 1.62 -5.86
C VAL A 153 10.28 0.61 -6.63
N PRO A 154 10.37 0.67 -7.96
CA PRO A 154 11.13 -0.30 -8.74
C PRO A 154 12.63 -0.27 -8.38
N PRO A 155 13.31 -1.42 -8.45
CA PRO A 155 14.76 -1.47 -8.32
C PRO A 155 15.45 -0.49 -9.29
N GLY A 156 16.42 0.27 -8.78
CA GLY A 156 17.12 1.30 -9.56
C GLY A 156 16.40 2.66 -9.66
N THR A 157 15.16 2.75 -9.22
CA THR A 157 14.44 4.03 -9.14
C THR A 157 14.76 4.72 -7.82
N LYS A 158 15.09 6.01 -7.89
CA LYS A 158 15.33 6.83 -6.69
C LYS A 158 14.00 7.17 -6.03
N PRO A 159 13.75 6.80 -4.76
CA PRO A 159 12.56 7.20 -4.05
C PRO A 159 12.58 8.71 -3.76
N THR A 160 11.40 9.31 -3.62
CA THR A 160 11.30 10.71 -3.19
C THR A 160 11.58 10.83 -1.68
N PHE A 161 11.07 9.87 -0.91
CA PHE A 161 11.34 9.77 0.53
C PHE A 161 11.23 8.32 1.01
N VAL A 162 11.75 8.09 2.20
CA VAL A 162 11.79 6.77 2.83
C VAL A 162 11.32 6.91 4.28
N VAL A 163 10.53 5.97 4.76
CA VAL A 163 9.99 5.96 6.12
C VAL A 163 10.61 4.82 6.92
N ASP A 164 11.31 5.15 8.02
CA ASP A 164 11.83 4.17 8.97
C ASP A 164 10.70 3.37 9.62
N ILE A 165 10.78 2.05 9.52
CA ILE A 165 9.85 1.08 10.14
C ILE A 165 10.55 0.10 11.11
N SER A 166 11.79 0.39 11.52
CA SER A 166 12.64 -0.55 12.28
C SER A 166 11.96 -1.10 13.54
N GLY A 167 11.14 -0.32 14.23
CA GLY A 167 10.41 -0.75 15.42
C GLY A 167 9.12 -1.54 15.15
N PHE A 168 8.74 -1.76 13.88
CA PHE A 168 7.45 -2.32 13.47
C PHE A 168 7.58 -3.50 12.50
N VAL A 169 8.79 -4.02 12.32
CA VAL A 169 9.09 -5.08 11.33
C VAL A 169 8.37 -6.37 11.66
N GLU A 170 8.33 -6.77 12.94
CA GLU A 170 7.69 -8.03 13.34
C GLU A 170 6.16 -7.94 13.15
N ASP A 171 5.53 -6.83 13.52
CA ASP A 171 4.11 -6.60 13.27
C ASP A 171 3.78 -6.58 11.77
N TRP A 172 4.65 -5.93 10.96
CA TRP A 172 4.54 -5.87 9.52
C TRP A 172 4.62 -7.25 8.87
N LEU A 173 5.67 -8.02 9.19
CA LEU A 173 5.86 -9.36 8.65
C LEU A 173 4.76 -10.31 9.12
N ALA A 174 4.32 -10.22 10.38
CA ALA A 174 3.21 -11.02 10.88
C ALA A 174 1.91 -10.73 10.12
N ALA A 175 1.65 -9.47 9.76
CA ALA A 175 0.49 -9.10 8.95
C ALA A 175 0.55 -9.69 7.54
N ILE A 176 1.71 -9.63 6.86
CA ILE A 176 1.91 -10.28 5.57
C ILE A 176 1.62 -11.78 5.69
N TYR A 177 2.09 -12.42 6.76
CA TYR A 177 1.94 -13.86 6.96
C TYR A 177 0.54 -14.31 7.40
N CYS A 178 -0.38 -13.39 7.63
CA CYS A 178 -1.79 -13.74 7.73
C CYS A 178 -2.32 -14.30 6.39
N HIS A 179 -1.76 -13.87 5.27
CA HIS A 179 -2.13 -14.33 3.92
C HIS A 179 -1.48 -15.69 3.58
N LYS A 180 -1.81 -16.71 4.40
CA LYS A 180 -1.21 -18.05 4.35
C LYS A 180 -1.44 -18.71 3.00
N SER A 181 -2.61 -18.53 2.39
CA SER A 181 -2.92 -19.06 1.07
C SER A 181 -1.91 -18.63 0.01
N GLN A 182 -1.35 -17.40 0.15
CA GLN A 182 -0.41 -16.85 -0.81
C GLN A 182 1.04 -17.26 -0.52
N PHE A 183 1.43 -17.39 0.75
CA PHE A 183 2.84 -17.61 1.12
C PHE A 183 3.15 -19.01 1.61
N TYR A 184 2.17 -19.78 2.05
CA TYR A 184 2.36 -21.09 2.68
C TYR A 184 1.45 -22.19 2.14
N HIS A 185 0.82 -21.98 0.98
CA HIS A 185 -0.03 -23.03 0.41
C HIS A 185 0.80 -24.29 0.11
N PRO A 186 0.42 -25.46 0.63
CA PRO A 186 1.22 -26.69 0.54
C PRO A 186 1.48 -27.15 -0.90
N ASP A 187 0.53 -26.87 -1.80
CA ASP A 187 0.61 -27.28 -3.21
C ASP A 187 1.32 -26.23 -4.10
N ARG A 188 1.76 -25.10 -3.53
CA ARG A 188 2.47 -24.07 -4.28
C ARG A 188 3.94 -24.45 -4.40
N PRO A 189 4.41 -24.87 -5.59
CA PRO A 189 5.80 -25.22 -5.79
C PRO A 189 6.68 -23.97 -5.60
N ARG A 190 7.69 -24.07 -4.73
CA ARG A 190 8.74 -23.07 -4.62
C ARG A 190 10.02 -23.62 -5.23
N PRO A 191 10.62 -22.91 -6.19
CA PRO A 191 11.95 -23.26 -6.64
C PRO A 191 12.94 -23.16 -5.46
N ASN A 192 13.76 -24.19 -5.26
CA ASN A 192 14.71 -24.26 -4.13
C ASN A 192 15.69 -23.06 -4.03
N HIS A 193 15.88 -22.33 -5.14
CA HIS A 193 16.75 -21.16 -5.20
C HIS A 193 16.05 -19.83 -4.88
N MET A 194 14.72 -19.85 -4.64
CA MET A 194 14.00 -18.64 -4.26
C MET A 194 14.12 -18.41 -2.75
N PRO A 195 14.48 -17.19 -2.31
CA PRO A 195 14.52 -16.90 -0.89
C PRO A 195 13.14 -17.10 -0.25
N HIS A 196 13.13 -17.45 1.02
CA HIS A 196 11.89 -17.47 1.78
C HIS A 196 11.22 -16.09 1.70
N PRO A 197 9.88 -15.97 1.56
CA PRO A 197 9.21 -14.66 1.43
C PRO A 197 9.61 -13.67 2.52
N ARG A 198 9.79 -14.14 3.77
CA ARG A 198 10.30 -13.30 4.86
C ARG A 198 11.64 -12.66 4.50
N GLU A 199 12.60 -13.44 4.03
CA GLU A 199 13.92 -12.94 3.63
C GLU A 199 13.83 -11.93 2.50
N ALA A 200 12.95 -12.18 1.52
CA ALA A 200 12.76 -11.27 0.40
C ALA A 200 12.21 -9.91 0.86
N PHE A 201 11.13 -9.91 1.65
CA PHE A 201 10.51 -8.68 2.14
C PHE A 201 11.44 -7.94 3.10
N GLU A 202 12.07 -8.65 4.04
CA GLU A 202 13.01 -8.06 4.98
C GLU A 202 14.24 -7.48 4.27
N THR A 203 14.78 -8.18 3.26
CA THR A 203 15.92 -7.69 2.46
C THR A 203 15.55 -6.39 1.73
N TYR A 204 14.36 -6.30 1.15
CA TYR A 204 13.89 -5.09 0.49
C TYR A 204 13.77 -3.92 1.48
N ALA A 205 13.21 -4.16 2.66
CA ALA A 205 13.12 -3.14 3.69
C ALA A 205 14.50 -2.73 4.27
N ARG A 206 15.43 -3.68 4.40
CA ARG A 206 16.83 -3.40 4.80
C ARG A 206 17.59 -2.59 3.76
N TYR A 207 17.36 -2.86 2.47
CA TYR A 207 17.95 -2.09 1.38
C TYR A 207 17.58 -0.60 1.49
N TRP A 208 16.31 -0.29 1.72
CA TRP A 208 15.88 1.10 1.91
C TRP A 208 16.35 1.68 3.24
N GLY A 209 16.35 0.88 4.30
CA GLY A 209 16.84 1.29 5.62
C GLY A 209 18.31 1.68 5.59
N TRP A 210 19.13 0.88 4.92
CA TRP A 210 20.57 1.13 4.78
C TRP A 210 20.87 2.50 4.16
N GLN A 211 20.08 2.93 3.17
CA GLN A 211 20.29 4.21 2.49
C GLN A 211 20.10 5.44 3.41
N ILE A 212 19.30 5.32 4.45
CA ILE A 212 19.04 6.40 5.41
C ILE A 212 19.61 6.14 6.81
N GLY A 213 20.41 5.05 6.97
CA GLY A 213 21.09 4.74 8.21
C GLY A 213 20.19 4.13 9.31
N VAL A 214 19.08 3.45 8.91
CA VAL A 214 18.21 2.70 9.83
C VAL A 214 18.16 1.23 9.43
N ARG A 215 17.60 0.37 10.31
CA ARG A 215 17.56 -1.08 10.04
C ARG A 215 16.62 -1.44 8.90
N HIS A 216 15.42 -0.88 8.88
CA HIS A 216 14.38 -1.21 7.92
C HIS A 216 13.57 0.03 7.56
N ALA A 217 13.21 0.16 6.30
CA ALA A 217 12.38 1.27 5.83
C ALA A 217 11.49 0.86 4.66
N GLN A 218 10.46 1.66 4.41
CA GLN A 218 9.60 1.56 3.23
C GLN A 218 9.73 2.84 2.41
N ALA A 219 9.83 2.70 1.08
CA ALA A 219 10.14 3.78 0.16
C ALA A 219 8.92 4.23 -0.63
N PHE A 220 8.91 5.52 -0.97
CA PHE A 220 7.79 6.17 -1.65
C PHE A 220 8.25 7.09 -2.78
N ILE A 221 7.42 7.19 -3.80
CA ILE A 221 7.51 8.18 -4.87
C ILE A 221 6.38 9.19 -4.68
N ALA A 222 6.71 10.48 -4.74
CA ALA A 222 5.78 11.57 -4.93
C ALA A 222 5.92 12.08 -6.37
N THR A 223 4.80 12.38 -7.03
CA THR A 223 4.80 12.91 -8.41
C THR A 223 5.03 14.42 -8.47
N THR A 224 4.98 15.08 -7.32
CA THR A 224 5.24 16.52 -7.17
C THR A 224 6.31 16.75 -6.12
N PRO A 225 7.06 17.86 -6.17
CA PRO A 225 7.99 18.23 -5.12
C PRO A 225 7.31 18.28 -3.75
N LEU A 226 8.01 17.78 -2.72
CA LEU A 226 7.52 17.89 -1.34
C LEU A 226 7.75 19.32 -0.84
N TYR A 227 6.69 19.94 -0.31
CA TYR A 227 6.81 21.22 0.38
C TYR A 227 7.45 21.00 1.75
N ILE A 228 8.47 21.78 2.04
CA ILE A 228 9.18 21.81 3.32
C ILE A 228 9.35 23.27 3.69
N ASP A 229 8.84 23.66 4.85
CA ASP A 229 8.93 25.04 5.34
C ASP A 229 10.34 25.36 5.85
N ASP A 230 10.92 24.41 6.58
CA ASP A 230 12.27 24.51 7.14
C ASP A 230 13.09 23.25 6.82
N PRO A 231 14.23 23.35 6.08
CA PRO A 231 15.07 22.20 5.78
C PRO A 231 15.62 21.47 7.01
N LEU A 232 15.70 22.09 8.17
CA LEU A 232 16.11 21.45 9.42
C LEU A 232 15.13 20.37 9.86
N GLN A 233 13.85 20.46 9.50
CA GLN A 233 12.83 19.42 9.76
C GLN A 233 13.21 18.06 9.17
N LEU A 234 14.05 18.04 8.13
CA LEU A 234 14.54 16.80 7.51
C LEU A 234 15.62 16.09 8.35
N VAL A 235 16.33 16.82 9.21
CA VAL A 235 17.47 16.29 9.96
C VAL A 235 17.22 16.20 11.46
N GLU A 236 16.29 16.94 12.04
CA GLU A 236 15.97 16.94 13.47
C GLU A 236 15.51 15.58 14.02
N LYS A 237 15.02 14.70 13.14
CA LYS A 237 14.51 13.35 13.50
C LYS A 237 15.44 12.24 13.09
N VAL A 238 16.59 12.55 12.50
CA VAL A 238 17.61 11.55 12.19
C VAL A 238 18.34 11.23 13.47
N ALA A 239 18.21 9.99 13.96
CA ALA A 239 19.04 9.54 15.09
C ALA A 239 20.52 9.75 14.75
N PRO A 240 21.35 10.22 15.70
CA PRO A 240 22.79 10.34 15.45
C PRO A 240 23.31 8.98 14.98
N ARG A 241 24.08 9.00 13.88
CA ARG A 241 24.77 7.79 13.39
C ARG A 241 25.74 7.34 14.48
N PRO A 242 25.77 6.03 14.80
CA PRO A 242 26.72 5.50 15.76
C PRO A 242 28.17 5.72 15.30
#